data_c5b66b19ea6db2cf23bdecbcc0aa640a
#
_entry.id   c5b66b19ea6db2cf23bdecbcc0aa640a
#
_cell.length_a   1.000
_cell.length_b   1.000
_cell.length_c   1.000
_cell.angle_alpha   90.00
_cell.angle_beta   90.00
_cell.angle_gamma   90.00
#
_symmetry.space_group_name_H-M   'P 1'
#
loop_
_entity.id
_entity.type
_entity.pdbx_description
1 polymer ?
#
loop_
_entity_poly.entity_id
_entity_poly.type
_entity_poly.pdbx_seq_one_letter_code
_entity_poly.pdbx_strand_id
1 'polypeptide(L)'
;SDLPFPKGQDLIVSCSALQWFVSPELFFERCNTLLKQKGYFAFTTFGRDNLKEVASVTGSGLHYRSLEELEEALRIHYEIVKAHEERICLTFGTPLEVLYHLKHTGVAAVRQQAWTKRDLQDFCDKYARLFSDGRSVTLTYHPIYIIAKKRQ
;
A
#
# COMPACT_ATOMS: atom_id res chain seq x y z
N SER A 1 -6.68 -4.22 -18.98
CA SER A 1 -7.47 -3.59 -20.03
C SER A 1 -6.53 -2.86 -20.96
N ASP A 2 -6.58 -3.21 -22.26
CA ASP A 2 -5.72 -2.66 -23.33
C ASP A 2 -6.23 -1.33 -23.89
N LEU A 3 -6.95 -0.56 -23.09
CA LEU A 3 -7.37 0.78 -23.50
C LEU A 3 -6.13 1.67 -23.63
N PRO A 4 -5.88 2.25 -24.81
CA PRO A 4 -4.77 3.15 -25.01
C PRO A 4 -5.01 4.43 -24.24
N PHE A 5 -4.21 4.69 -23.22
CA PHE A 5 -4.20 5.99 -22.55
C PHE A 5 -3.67 7.06 -23.52
N PRO A 6 -4.30 8.24 -23.57
CA PRO A 6 -3.85 9.32 -24.42
C PRO A 6 -2.45 9.79 -23.98
N LYS A 7 -1.57 10.03 -24.97
CA LYS A 7 -0.24 10.62 -24.74
C LYS A 7 -0.33 12.13 -24.49
N GLY A 8 0.73 12.69 -23.97
CA GLY A 8 0.82 14.13 -23.78
C GLY A 8 0.09 14.65 -22.55
N GLN A 9 0.09 13.86 -21.47
CA GLN A 9 -0.49 14.24 -20.20
C GLN A 9 0.43 15.21 -19.43
N ASP A 10 -0.15 16.23 -18.81
CA ASP A 10 0.57 17.15 -17.93
C ASP A 10 0.78 16.55 -16.54
N LEU A 11 -0.18 15.73 -16.10
CA LEU A 11 -0.19 15.07 -14.80
C LEU A 11 -0.80 13.67 -14.90
N ILE A 12 -0.16 12.70 -14.27
CA ILE A 12 -0.72 11.38 -14.01
C ILE A 12 -0.80 11.19 -12.50
N VAL A 13 -1.95 10.75 -12.01
CA VAL A 13 -2.17 10.46 -10.59
C VAL A 13 -2.56 9.00 -10.42
N SER A 14 -1.97 8.33 -9.44
CA SER A 14 -2.31 6.96 -9.05
C SER A 14 -2.48 6.89 -7.53
N CYS A 15 -3.66 6.50 -7.07
CA CYS A 15 -3.97 6.41 -5.65
C CYS A 15 -4.09 4.96 -5.21
N SER A 16 -3.21 4.54 -4.29
CA SER A 16 -3.26 3.24 -3.62
C SER A 16 -3.42 2.03 -4.55
N ALA A 17 -2.79 2.08 -5.71
CA ALA A 17 -2.87 1.02 -6.72
C ALA A 17 -1.53 0.31 -6.96
N LEU A 18 -0.41 0.97 -6.65
CA LEU A 18 0.93 0.49 -7.01
C LEU A 18 1.27 -0.86 -6.38
N GLN A 19 0.80 -1.13 -5.18
CA GLN A 19 1.02 -2.38 -4.47
C GLN A 19 0.44 -3.62 -5.17
N TRP A 20 -0.43 -3.42 -6.14
CA TRP A 20 -1.04 -4.49 -6.94
C TRP A 20 -0.27 -4.81 -8.22
N PHE A 21 0.70 -3.99 -8.60
CA PHE A 21 1.52 -4.22 -9.78
C PHE A 21 2.65 -5.20 -9.48
N VAL A 22 2.86 -6.15 -10.38
CA VAL A 22 3.97 -7.11 -10.28
C VAL A 22 5.31 -6.40 -10.44
N SER A 23 5.36 -5.41 -11.31
CA SER A 23 6.55 -4.59 -11.56
C SER A 23 6.17 -3.10 -11.56
N PRO A 24 6.39 -2.40 -10.45
CA PRO A 24 6.25 -0.94 -10.39
C PRO A 24 7.11 -0.21 -11.43
N GLU A 25 8.29 -0.74 -11.73
CA GLU A 25 9.24 -0.16 -12.68
C GLU A 25 8.63 -0.04 -14.09
N LEU A 26 7.98 -1.10 -14.58
CA LEU A 26 7.27 -1.08 -15.85
C LEU A 26 6.11 -0.07 -15.86
N PHE A 27 5.42 0.07 -14.75
CA PHE A 27 4.37 1.06 -14.62
C PHE A 27 4.93 2.48 -14.67
N PHE A 28 6.05 2.74 -13.99
CA PHE A 28 6.74 4.05 -14.03
C PHE A 28 7.22 4.39 -15.43
N GLU A 29 7.81 3.43 -16.14
CA GLU A 29 8.22 3.59 -17.54
C GLU A 29 7.01 3.93 -18.43
N ARG A 30 5.91 3.20 -18.29
CA ARG A 30 4.69 3.46 -19.04
C ARG A 30 4.13 4.86 -18.78
N CYS A 31 4.04 5.27 -17.52
CA CYS A 31 3.63 6.63 -17.17
C CYS A 31 4.56 7.67 -17.79
N ASN A 32 5.86 7.41 -17.80
CA ASN A 32 6.83 8.31 -18.41
C ASN A 32 6.59 8.51 -19.93
N THR A 33 6.20 7.45 -20.65
CA THR A 33 5.88 7.55 -22.10
C THR A 33 4.60 8.35 -22.37
N LEU A 34 3.69 8.41 -21.42
CA LEU A 34 2.42 9.11 -21.54
C LEU A 34 2.51 10.59 -21.17
N LEU A 35 3.46 10.96 -20.33
CA LEU A 35 3.68 12.33 -19.87
C LEU A 35 4.36 13.19 -20.94
N LYS A 36 3.95 14.46 -20.99
CA LYS A 36 4.71 15.52 -21.69
C LYS A 36 6.07 15.73 -21.05
N GLN A 37 6.97 16.39 -21.75
CA GLN A 37 8.20 16.92 -21.16
C GLN A 37 7.86 17.81 -19.97
N LYS A 38 8.57 17.63 -18.86
CA LYS A 38 8.31 18.31 -17.57
C LYS A 38 6.95 18.01 -16.93
N GLY A 39 6.21 17.00 -17.42
CA GLY A 39 4.98 16.53 -16.79
C GLY A 39 5.23 15.87 -15.44
N TYR A 40 4.19 15.80 -14.62
CA TYR A 40 4.26 15.30 -13.25
C TYR A 40 3.59 13.93 -13.11
N PHE A 41 4.19 13.10 -12.27
CA PHE A 41 3.60 11.85 -11.81
C PHE A 41 3.49 11.90 -10.29
N ALA A 42 2.27 11.82 -9.78
CA ALA A 42 1.98 11.81 -8.37
C ALA A 42 1.29 10.51 -7.98
N PHE A 43 1.73 9.87 -6.92
CA PHE A 43 1.05 8.66 -6.46
C PHE A 43 1.14 8.46 -4.96
N THR A 44 0.18 7.69 -4.47
CA THR A 44 0.17 7.14 -3.13
C THR A 44 0.24 5.62 -3.18
N THR A 45 0.97 5.05 -2.25
CA THR A 45 1.06 3.60 -2.05
C THR A 45 1.30 3.31 -0.58
N PHE A 46 1.65 2.06 -0.25
CA PHE A 46 1.94 1.64 1.11
C PHE A 46 3.36 1.07 1.20
N GLY A 47 3.98 1.29 2.36
CA GLY A 47 5.31 0.81 2.69
C GLY A 47 5.31 -0.50 3.47
N ARG A 48 6.50 -0.95 3.85
CA ARG A 48 6.75 -2.28 4.42
C ARG A 48 6.02 -2.57 5.72
N ASP A 49 5.74 -1.55 6.53
CA ASP A 49 5.05 -1.72 7.82
C ASP A 49 3.52 -1.70 7.69
N ASN A 50 3.00 -1.57 6.46
CA ASN A 50 1.56 -1.53 6.27
C ASN A 50 0.91 -2.84 6.66
N LEU A 51 -0.07 -2.78 7.57
CA LEU A 51 -0.81 -3.94 8.09
C LEU A 51 0.10 -5.04 8.66
N LYS A 52 1.23 -4.67 9.25
CA LYS A 52 2.22 -5.60 9.80
C LYS A 52 1.65 -6.56 10.83
N GLU A 53 0.67 -6.13 11.61
CA GLU A 53 -0.02 -6.95 12.60
C GLU A 53 -0.78 -8.10 11.93
N VAL A 54 -1.53 -7.79 10.87
CA VAL A 54 -2.30 -8.78 10.10
C VAL A 54 -1.35 -9.78 9.44
N ALA A 55 -0.28 -9.29 8.81
CA ALA A 55 0.71 -10.15 8.17
C ALA A 55 1.40 -11.09 9.19
N SER A 56 1.71 -10.59 10.39
CA SER A 56 2.31 -11.40 11.47
C SER A 56 1.40 -12.50 11.96
N VAL A 57 0.09 -12.24 12.01
CA VAL A 57 -0.90 -13.23 12.49
C VAL A 57 -1.27 -14.25 11.42
N THR A 58 -1.44 -13.79 10.17
CA THR A 58 -1.89 -14.66 9.07
C THR A 58 -0.74 -15.36 8.33
N GLY A 59 0.50 -14.89 8.52
CA GLY A 59 1.65 -15.34 7.74
C GLY A 59 1.59 -14.95 6.26
N SER A 60 0.65 -14.10 5.88
CA SER A 60 0.45 -13.64 4.51
C SER A 60 0.21 -12.13 4.46
N GLY A 61 0.69 -11.49 3.40
CA GLY A 61 0.52 -10.08 3.16
C GLY A 61 0.99 -9.71 1.76
N LEU A 62 0.74 -8.47 1.35
CA LEU A 62 1.31 -7.95 0.12
C LEU A 62 2.80 -7.66 0.33
N HIS A 63 3.56 -7.82 -0.74
CA HIS A 63 4.97 -7.46 -0.73
C HIS A 63 5.10 -5.96 -1.02
N TYR A 64 5.26 -5.17 0.04
CA TYR A 64 5.42 -3.73 -0.06
C TYR A 64 6.88 -3.32 -0.29
N ARG A 65 7.10 -2.33 -1.15
CA ARG A 65 8.41 -1.69 -1.35
C ARG A 65 8.67 -0.63 -0.27
N SER A 66 9.94 -0.39 0.04
CA SER A 66 10.31 0.75 0.87
C SER A 66 10.28 2.05 0.07
N LEU A 67 10.29 3.19 0.76
CA LEU A 67 10.38 4.51 0.11
C LEU A 67 11.65 4.62 -0.74
N GLU A 68 12.78 4.16 -0.21
CA GLU A 68 14.09 4.19 -0.88
C GLU A 68 14.06 3.37 -2.18
N GLU A 69 13.49 2.16 -2.15
CA GLU A 69 13.36 1.31 -3.34
C GLU A 69 12.50 1.96 -4.43
N LEU A 70 11.42 2.64 -4.02
CA LEU A 70 10.56 3.37 -4.96
C LEU A 70 11.26 4.59 -5.55
N GLU A 71 12.00 5.33 -4.74
CA GLU A 71 12.80 6.48 -5.20
C GLU A 71 13.89 6.04 -6.19
N GLU A 72 14.61 4.95 -5.90
CA GLU A 72 15.64 4.41 -6.81
C GLU A 72 15.04 4.03 -8.16
N ALA A 73 13.91 3.33 -8.16
CA ALA A 73 13.21 2.96 -9.38
C ALA A 73 12.72 4.17 -10.18
N LEU A 74 12.24 5.22 -9.50
CA LEU A 74 11.78 6.44 -10.15
C LEU A 74 12.91 7.26 -10.76
N ARG A 75 14.08 7.33 -10.12
CA ARG A 75 15.22 8.15 -10.56
C ARG A 75 15.74 7.82 -11.94
N ILE A 76 15.41 6.66 -12.49
CA ILE A 76 15.73 6.28 -13.88
C ILE A 76 15.08 7.27 -14.87
N HIS A 77 13.84 7.65 -14.63
CA HIS A 77 13.03 8.45 -15.57
C HIS A 77 12.54 9.79 -15.00
N TYR A 78 12.64 9.96 -13.68
CA TYR A 78 12.06 11.09 -12.97
C TYR A 78 13.05 11.79 -12.04
N GLU A 79 12.78 13.05 -11.78
CA GLU A 79 13.31 13.81 -10.66
C GLU A 79 12.28 13.79 -9.54
N ILE A 80 12.69 13.41 -8.33
CA ILE A 80 11.81 13.40 -7.16
C ILE A 80 11.62 14.85 -6.70
N VAL A 81 10.38 15.33 -6.74
CA VAL A 81 10.02 16.66 -6.26
C VAL A 81 9.72 16.63 -4.76
N LYS A 82 8.96 15.61 -4.34
CA LYS A 82 8.63 15.38 -2.92
C LYS A 82 8.40 13.91 -2.69
N ALA A 83 8.94 13.41 -1.60
CA ALA A 83 8.66 12.07 -1.10
C ALA A 83 8.42 12.16 0.41
N HIS A 84 7.40 11.45 0.89
CA HIS A 84 7.01 11.43 2.30
C HIS A 84 6.39 10.10 2.66
N GLU A 85 6.66 9.64 3.86
CA GLU A 85 6.01 8.46 4.42
C GLU A 85 5.57 8.74 5.86
N GLU A 86 4.54 8.05 6.29
CA GLU A 86 4.01 8.12 7.65
C GLU A 86 3.74 6.71 8.17
N ARG A 87 3.69 6.58 9.47
CA ARG A 87 3.19 5.40 10.16
C ARG A 87 2.04 5.82 11.06
N ILE A 88 0.84 5.35 10.72
CA ILE A 88 -0.39 5.68 11.41
C ILE A 88 -0.83 4.44 12.17
N CYS A 89 -0.79 4.51 13.50
CA CYS A 89 -1.24 3.43 14.36
C CYS A 89 -2.68 3.72 14.82
N LEU A 90 -3.61 2.87 14.37
CA LEU A 90 -4.99 2.88 14.84
C LEU A 90 -5.14 1.89 16.00
N THR A 91 -6.09 2.17 16.88
CA THR A 91 -6.46 1.30 18.00
C THR A 91 -7.91 0.86 17.88
N PHE A 92 -8.16 -0.41 18.20
CA PHE A 92 -9.49 -1.02 18.19
C PHE A 92 -9.72 -1.77 19.51
N GLY A 93 -10.96 -1.91 19.91
CA GLY A 93 -11.30 -2.63 21.15
C GLY A 93 -11.00 -4.13 21.06
N THR A 94 -11.20 -4.73 19.88
CA THR A 94 -11.02 -6.17 19.65
C THR A 94 -10.41 -6.47 18.28
N PRO A 95 -9.76 -7.64 18.10
CA PRO A 95 -9.28 -8.09 16.79
C PRO A 95 -10.42 -8.24 15.76
N LEU A 96 -11.63 -8.53 16.20
CA LEU A 96 -12.78 -8.64 15.32
C LEU A 96 -13.14 -7.30 14.69
N GLU A 97 -13.02 -6.21 15.44
CA GLU A 97 -13.22 -4.84 14.92
C GLU A 97 -12.17 -4.49 13.86
N VAL A 98 -10.93 -4.97 14.00
CA VAL A 98 -9.89 -4.84 12.97
C VAL A 98 -10.35 -5.50 11.68
N LEU A 99 -10.87 -6.73 11.74
CA LEU A 99 -11.38 -7.44 10.56
C LEU A 99 -12.55 -6.71 9.90
N TYR A 100 -13.47 -6.18 10.69
CA TYR A 100 -14.57 -5.37 10.17
C TYR A 100 -14.07 -4.11 9.47
N HIS A 101 -13.11 -3.42 10.08
CA HIS A 101 -12.49 -2.23 9.48
C HIS A 101 -11.85 -2.57 8.12
N LEU A 102 -11.04 -3.62 8.04
CA LEU A 102 -10.40 -4.05 6.79
C LEU A 102 -11.41 -4.43 5.71
N LYS A 103 -12.49 -5.10 6.08
CA LYS A 103 -13.58 -5.46 5.16
C LYS A 103 -14.27 -4.21 4.60
N HIS A 104 -14.54 -3.21 5.43
CA HIS A 104 -15.24 -1.98 5.02
C HIS A 104 -14.35 -1.04 4.19
N THR A 105 -13.05 -1.06 4.42
CA THR A 105 -12.10 -0.24 3.64
C THR A 105 -11.67 -0.88 2.33
N GLY A 106 -12.16 -2.09 2.02
CA GLY A 106 -11.82 -2.78 0.78
C GLY A 106 -10.39 -3.29 0.71
N VAL A 107 -9.69 -3.34 1.85
CA VAL A 107 -8.33 -3.88 1.92
C VAL A 107 -8.39 -5.39 1.85
N ALA A 108 -8.01 -5.97 0.71
CA ALA A 108 -7.95 -7.41 0.48
C ALA A 108 -6.73 -8.08 1.16
N ALA A 109 -6.28 -7.54 2.29
CA ALA A 109 -5.16 -8.09 3.06
C ALA A 109 -5.47 -9.45 3.70
N VAL A 110 -6.75 -9.73 3.89
CA VAL A 110 -7.23 -11.03 4.34
C VAL A 110 -7.90 -11.67 3.13
N ARG A 111 -7.23 -12.64 2.51
CA ARG A 111 -7.85 -13.44 1.46
C ARG A 111 -9.19 -13.98 1.99
N GLN A 112 -10.24 -13.81 1.20
CA GLN A 112 -11.55 -14.43 1.42
C GLN A 112 -11.46 -15.97 1.23
N GLN A 113 -10.66 -16.63 2.03
CA GLN A 113 -10.93 -18.02 2.33
C GLN A 113 -12.06 -18.00 3.35
N ALA A 114 -13.06 -18.84 3.12
CA ALA A 114 -14.15 -19.02 4.08
C ALA A 114 -13.55 -19.54 5.40
N TRP A 115 -13.29 -18.63 6.33
CA TRP A 115 -12.78 -18.99 7.65
C TRP A 115 -13.87 -19.74 8.41
N THR A 116 -13.47 -20.84 9.03
CA THR A 116 -14.29 -21.51 10.02
C THR A 116 -14.37 -20.67 11.29
N LYS A 117 -15.30 -20.98 12.18
CA LYS A 117 -15.36 -20.34 13.51
C LYS A 117 -14.05 -20.51 14.29
N ARG A 118 -13.38 -21.64 14.10
CA ARG A 118 -12.10 -21.93 14.74
C ARG A 118 -10.99 -21.05 14.18
N ASP A 119 -10.91 -20.90 12.85
CA ASP A 119 -9.92 -20.03 12.21
C ASP A 119 -10.05 -18.58 12.69
N LEU A 120 -11.30 -18.10 12.82
CA LEU A 120 -11.58 -16.77 13.33
C LEU A 120 -11.14 -16.62 14.80
N GLN A 121 -11.43 -17.61 15.63
CA GLN A 121 -11.02 -17.60 17.04
C GLN A 121 -9.49 -17.63 17.17
N ASP A 122 -8.81 -18.50 16.42
CA ASP A 122 -7.35 -18.59 16.40
C ASP A 122 -6.70 -17.27 15.97
N PHE A 123 -7.25 -16.62 14.96
CA PHE A 123 -6.82 -15.28 14.53
C PHE A 123 -6.96 -14.26 15.67
N CYS A 124 -8.14 -14.18 16.28
CA CYS A 124 -8.40 -13.21 17.35
C CYS A 124 -7.50 -13.45 18.56
N ASP A 125 -7.30 -14.70 18.98
CA ASP A 125 -6.45 -15.05 20.11
C ASP A 125 -4.98 -14.69 19.84
N LYS A 126 -4.48 -15.03 18.67
CA LYS A 126 -3.11 -14.72 18.27
C LYS A 126 -2.89 -13.21 18.12
N TYR A 127 -3.85 -12.50 17.55
CA TYR A 127 -3.79 -11.04 17.39
C TYR A 127 -3.76 -10.33 18.74
N ALA A 128 -4.65 -10.70 19.65
CA ALA A 128 -4.70 -10.14 20.99
C ALA A 128 -3.42 -10.43 21.78
N ARG A 129 -2.88 -11.65 21.67
CA ARG A 129 -1.63 -12.03 22.36
C ARG A 129 -0.43 -11.21 21.91
N LEU A 130 -0.33 -10.89 20.60
CA LEU A 130 0.83 -10.21 20.03
C LEU A 130 0.71 -8.69 20.05
N PHE A 131 -0.50 -8.14 19.93
CA PHE A 131 -0.72 -6.72 19.65
C PHE A 131 -1.73 -6.04 20.59
N SER A 132 -2.03 -6.62 21.74
CA SER A 132 -2.85 -5.98 22.76
C SER A 132 -2.00 -5.38 23.88
N ASP A 133 -2.43 -4.22 24.38
CA ASP A 133 -1.93 -3.63 25.63
C ASP A 133 -2.77 -4.01 26.85
N GLY A 134 -3.72 -4.94 26.70
CA GLY A 134 -4.70 -5.34 27.71
C GLY A 134 -6.03 -4.58 27.64
N ARG A 135 -6.10 -3.50 26.86
CA ARG A 135 -7.32 -2.69 26.66
C ARG A 135 -7.75 -2.61 25.21
N SER A 136 -6.79 -2.51 24.30
CA SER A 136 -7.00 -2.35 22.87
C SER A 136 -5.97 -3.13 22.09
N VAL A 137 -6.22 -3.28 20.78
CA VAL A 137 -5.28 -3.84 19.81
C VAL A 137 -4.93 -2.79 18.77
N THR A 138 -3.75 -2.93 18.16
CA THR A 138 -3.24 -1.97 17.18
C THR A 138 -3.40 -2.46 15.75
N LEU A 139 -3.47 -1.51 14.81
CA LEU A 139 -3.37 -1.75 13.38
C LEU A 139 -2.57 -0.60 12.77
N THR A 140 -1.51 -0.93 12.04
CA THR A 140 -0.61 0.06 11.46
C THR A 140 -0.88 0.23 9.97
N TYR A 141 -1.05 1.49 9.54
CA TYR A 141 -0.96 1.91 8.14
C TYR A 141 0.36 2.62 7.90
N HIS A 142 0.97 2.33 6.75
CA HIS A 142 2.23 2.94 6.34
C HIS A 142 2.09 3.56 4.95
N PRO A 143 1.38 4.70 4.81
CA PRO A 143 1.24 5.37 3.52
C PRO A 143 2.55 6.02 3.09
N ILE A 144 2.77 6.00 1.76
CA ILE A 144 3.85 6.67 1.06
C ILE A 144 3.24 7.59 0.01
N TYR A 145 3.76 8.81 -0.07
CA TYR A 145 3.33 9.84 -1.01
C TYR A 145 4.54 10.30 -1.83
N ILE A 146 4.47 10.25 -3.16
CA ILE A 146 5.55 10.71 -4.02
C ILE A 146 5.00 11.61 -5.12
N ILE A 147 5.69 12.72 -5.33
CA ILE A 147 5.53 13.59 -6.50
C ILE A 147 6.86 13.59 -7.25
N ALA A 148 6.81 13.21 -8.51
CA ALA A 148 7.95 13.12 -9.37
C ALA A 148 7.69 13.88 -10.67
N LYS A 149 8.75 14.43 -11.26
CA LYS A 149 8.72 15.18 -12.52
C LYS A 149 9.50 14.43 -13.58
N LYS A 150 8.93 14.29 -14.76
CA LYS A 150 9.63 13.66 -15.89
C LYS A 150 10.92 14.40 -16.18
N ARG A 151 12.03 13.64 -16.29
CA ARG A 151 13.32 14.17 -16.77
C ARG A 151 13.21 14.54 -18.25
N GLN A 152 14.06 15.48 -18.65
CA GLN A 152 14.18 15.86 -20.06
C GLN A 152 14.81 14.75 -20.88
#